data_7f6dd20fefc8564020d67fe33b1ac64c
#
_entry.id   7f6dd20fefc8564020d67fe33b1ac64c
#
_cell.length_a   1.000
_cell.length_b   1.000
_cell.length_c   1.000
_cell.angle_alpha   90.00
_cell.angle_beta   90.00
_cell.angle_gamma   90.00
#
_symmetry.space_group_name_H-M   'P 1'
#
loop_
_entity.id
_entity.type
_entity.pdbx_description
1 polymer ?
#
loop_
_entity_poly.entity_id
_entity_poly.type
_entity_poly.pdbx_seq_one_letter_code
_entity_poly.pdbx_strand_id
1 'polypeptide(L)'
;IPLLMGIDAVHGCALVSGTTVYPTSIGMASTFEPELVYISSRQTAKEMRAIGMHWTFAPNVEVARDQRWGRVGETYGEDPYLVSLMGRAAVKGFQGDEGLEKDLVLACAKHFVGGSQPVNGTNGAPTDISERTLREVFFPPFRACVDAGVQTFMMAHNEIEGIPCHTNAWLMQDIIRKEMGFDGFIVSDWMDMEHVYDLHRTAVSVEDAYAQSVLAGMDMHMHGPGFVPAMLKLVEDGTV
;
A
#
# COMPACT_ATOMS: atom_id res chain seq x y z
N ILE A 1 24.55 -1.38 -9.74
CA ILE A 1 23.47 -1.78 -8.82
C ILE A 1 22.19 -1.78 -9.64
N PRO A 2 21.42 -2.86 -9.69
CA PRO A 2 20.16 -2.89 -10.39
C PRO A 2 19.13 -1.93 -9.72
N LEU A 3 18.25 -1.35 -10.53
CA LEU A 3 17.16 -0.49 -10.04
C LEU A 3 15.88 -1.30 -9.93
N LEU A 4 15.12 -1.08 -8.87
CA LEU A 4 13.76 -1.57 -8.69
C LEU A 4 12.79 -0.53 -9.29
N MET A 5 12.23 -0.84 -10.45
CA MET A 5 11.29 0.06 -11.15
C MET A 5 9.86 -0.33 -10.81
N GLY A 6 9.11 0.61 -10.24
CA GLY A 6 7.70 0.45 -9.85
C GLY A 6 6.74 1.31 -10.65
N ILE A 7 5.49 0.87 -10.78
CA ILE A 7 4.40 1.59 -11.45
C ILE A 7 3.03 1.18 -10.87
N ASP A 8 2.02 2.07 -10.98
CA ASP A 8 0.63 1.75 -10.66
C ASP A 8 0.00 0.91 -11.78
N ALA A 9 0.00 -0.42 -11.61
CA ALA A 9 -0.67 -1.34 -12.51
C ALA A 9 -1.88 -1.99 -11.80
N VAL A 10 -2.83 -1.16 -11.37
CA VAL A 10 -3.97 -1.56 -10.52
C VAL A 10 -4.97 -2.44 -11.27
N HIS A 11 -5.19 -2.18 -12.57
CA HIS A 11 -6.08 -2.96 -13.43
C HIS A 11 -5.49 -3.13 -14.84
N GLY A 12 -4.31 -3.71 -14.91
CA GLY A 12 -3.43 -3.73 -16.07
C GLY A 12 -2.41 -2.59 -16.00
N CYS A 13 -1.38 -2.64 -16.83
CA CYS A 13 -0.36 -1.58 -16.91
C CYS A 13 -0.86 -0.40 -17.75
N ALA A 14 -2.01 0.18 -17.40
CA ALA A 14 -2.78 1.15 -18.18
C ALA A 14 -2.02 2.44 -18.53
N LEU A 15 -0.91 2.73 -17.84
CA LEU A 15 -0.04 3.88 -18.12
C LEU A 15 0.91 3.67 -19.30
N VAL A 16 0.97 2.45 -19.84
CA VAL A 16 1.87 2.09 -20.95
C VAL A 16 1.06 1.67 -22.17
N SER A 17 1.27 2.36 -23.30
CA SER A 17 0.59 2.04 -24.56
C SER A 17 0.93 0.63 -25.04
N GLY A 18 -0.08 -0.12 -25.46
CA GLY A 18 0.07 -1.47 -26.00
C GLY A 18 -0.05 -2.60 -24.96
N THR A 19 -0.23 -2.28 -23.69
CA THR A 19 -0.55 -3.26 -22.64
C THR A 19 -2.06 -3.46 -22.50
N THR A 20 -2.45 -4.56 -21.88
CA THR A 20 -3.85 -4.89 -21.62
C THR A 20 -4.41 -4.07 -20.46
N VAL A 21 -5.60 -3.49 -20.64
CA VAL A 21 -6.36 -2.82 -19.58
C VAL A 21 -7.55 -3.70 -19.21
N TYR A 22 -7.68 -4.00 -17.93
CA TYR A 22 -8.76 -4.78 -17.36
C TYR A 22 -9.84 -3.87 -16.75
N PRO A 23 -11.02 -4.39 -16.40
CA PRO A 23 -11.96 -3.66 -15.56
C PRO A 23 -11.29 -3.20 -14.26
N THR A 24 -11.78 -2.11 -13.67
CA THR A 24 -11.32 -1.66 -12.35
C THR A 24 -11.53 -2.73 -11.29
N SER A 25 -10.82 -2.64 -10.16
CA SER A 25 -10.89 -3.67 -9.10
C SER A 25 -12.32 -3.90 -8.61
N ILE A 26 -13.14 -2.85 -8.46
CA ILE A 26 -14.56 -2.98 -8.09
C ILE A 26 -15.37 -3.72 -9.19
N GLY A 27 -15.05 -3.50 -10.46
CA GLY A 27 -15.65 -4.21 -11.58
C GLY A 27 -15.24 -5.70 -11.59
N MET A 28 -13.98 -6.00 -11.32
CA MET A 28 -13.51 -7.38 -11.18
C MET A 28 -14.17 -8.08 -9.98
N ALA A 29 -14.30 -7.40 -8.84
CA ALA A 29 -14.96 -7.93 -7.64
C ALA A 29 -16.44 -8.28 -7.88
N SER A 30 -17.13 -7.55 -8.76
CA SER A 30 -18.53 -7.80 -9.12
C SER A 30 -18.76 -9.17 -9.81
N THR A 31 -17.70 -9.83 -10.25
CA THR A 31 -17.77 -11.20 -10.77
C THR A 31 -17.89 -12.24 -9.68
N PHE A 32 -17.46 -11.95 -8.45
CA PHE A 32 -17.27 -12.88 -7.33
C PHE A 32 -16.34 -14.07 -7.67
N GLU A 33 -15.45 -13.88 -8.65
CA GLU A 33 -14.52 -14.90 -9.17
C GLU A 33 -13.06 -14.51 -8.94
N PRO A 34 -12.44 -14.88 -7.80
CA PRO A 34 -11.03 -14.55 -7.51
C PRO A 34 -10.04 -15.06 -8.57
N GLU A 35 -10.37 -16.14 -9.26
CA GLU A 35 -9.55 -16.70 -10.34
C GLU A 35 -9.37 -15.71 -11.49
N LEU A 36 -10.37 -14.89 -11.82
CA LEU A 36 -10.25 -13.86 -12.85
C LEU A 36 -9.27 -12.75 -12.42
N VAL A 37 -9.24 -12.42 -11.12
CA VAL A 37 -8.27 -11.47 -10.56
C VAL A 37 -6.86 -12.06 -10.61
N TYR A 38 -6.69 -13.34 -10.27
CA TYR A 38 -5.40 -14.02 -10.38
C TYR A 38 -4.88 -14.01 -11.84
N ILE A 39 -5.71 -14.40 -12.81
CA ILE A 39 -5.34 -14.46 -14.23
C ILE A 39 -4.96 -13.07 -14.76
N SER A 40 -5.77 -12.03 -14.47
CA SER A 40 -5.51 -10.67 -14.93
C SER A 40 -4.23 -10.09 -14.29
N SER A 41 -4.01 -10.32 -13.00
CA SER A 41 -2.79 -9.88 -12.30
C SER A 41 -1.55 -10.60 -12.84
N ARG A 42 -1.64 -11.90 -13.12
CA ARG A 42 -0.54 -12.68 -13.70
C ARG A 42 -0.18 -12.20 -15.12
N GLN A 43 -1.19 -11.91 -15.95
CA GLN A 43 -0.94 -11.36 -17.27
C GLN A 43 -0.32 -9.95 -17.19
N THR A 44 -0.84 -9.11 -16.30
CA THR A 44 -0.29 -7.77 -16.03
C THR A 44 1.18 -7.86 -15.61
N ALA A 45 1.52 -8.78 -14.70
CA ALA A 45 2.91 -8.98 -14.25
C ALA A 45 3.85 -9.34 -15.41
N LYS A 46 3.44 -10.21 -16.32
CA LYS A 46 4.22 -10.59 -17.50
C LYS A 46 4.43 -9.40 -18.45
N GLU A 47 3.39 -8.62 -18.68
CA GLU A 47 3.49 -7.39 -19.50
C GLU A 47 4.42 -6.36 -18.84
N MET A 48 4.31 -6.18 -17.53
CA MET A 48 5.21 -5.32 -16.76
C MET A 48 6.67 -5.75 -16.89
N ARG A 49 6.96 -7.05 -16.75
CA ARG A 49 8.32 -7.57 -16.94
C ARG A 49 8.85 -7.33 -18.35
N ALA A 50 8.01 -7.48 -19.36
CA ALA A 50 8.38 -7.25 -20.75
C ALA A 50 8.78 -5.78 -21.02
N ILE A 51 8.21 -4.83 -20.29
CA ILE A 51 8.54 -3.40 -20.41
C ILE A 51 9.58 -2.93 -19.37
N GLY A 52 10.19 -3.85 -18.61
CA GLY A 52 11.28 -3.55 -17.66
C GLY A 52 10.82 -3.09 -16.27
N MET A 53 9.55 -3.26 -15.92
CA MET A 53 9.04 -3.00 -14.57
C MET A 53 9.20 -4.24 -13.68
N HIS A 54 9.41 -4.01 -12.38
CA HIS A 54 9.72 -5.07 -11.41
C HIS A 54 8.76 -5.08 -10.23
N TRP A 55 7.95 -4.04 -10.05
CA TRP A 55 7.14 -3.81 -8.88
C TRP A 55 5.84 -3.08 -9.26
N THR A 56 4.70 -3.58 -8.78
CA THR A 56 3.41 -2.89 -8.92
C THR A 56 2.94 -2.33 -7.59
N PHE A 57 2.34 -1.13 -7.61
CA PHE A 57 1.65 -0.55 -6.46
C PHE A 57 0.19 -1.05 -6.41
N ALA A 58 0.04 -2.38 -6.38
CA ALA A 58 -1.23 -3.11 -6.33
C ALA A 58 -1.03 -4.46 -5.60
N PRO A 59 -2.09 -5.02 -4.98
CA PRO A 59 -3.49 -4.60 -5.00
C PRO A 59 -3.84 -3.51 -3.98
N ASN A 60 -4.89 -2.70 -4.29
CA ASN A 60 -5.58 -1.92 -3.28
C ASN A 60 -6.58 -2.82 -2.54
N VAL A 61 -6.29 -3.12 -1.28
CA VAL A 61 -7.11 -3.98 -0.41
C VAL A 61 -7.80 -3.21 0.72
N GLU A 62 -8.01 -1.92 0.53
CA GLU A 62 -8.85 -1.14 1.43
C GLU A 62 -10.31 -1.57 1.32
N VAL A 63 -11.00 -1.62 2.46
CA VAL A 63 -12.44 -1.93 2.52
C VAL A 63 -13.21 -0.63 2.37
N ALA A 64 -13.95 -0.46 1.26
CA ALA A 64 -14.66 0.77 0.93
C ALA A 64 -15.84 1.02 1.88
N ARG A 65 -15.64 1.84 2.91
CA ARG A 65 -16.65 2.14 3.94
C ARG A 65 -17.41 3.44 3.69
N ASP A 66 -16.76 4.44 3.10
CA ASP A 66 -17.40 5.70 2.76
C ASP A 66 -17.51 5.84 1.23
N GLN A 67 -18.73 5.79 0.71
CA GLN A 67 -19.00 5.87 -0.72
C GLN A 67 -18.68 7.25 -1.33
N ARG A 68 -18.46 8.27 -0.51
CA ARG A 68 -18.01 9.60 -0.96
C ARG A 68 -16.52 9.65 -1.26
N TRP A 69 -15.75 8.68 -0.75
CA TRP A 69 -14.31 8.58 -1.01
C TRP A 69 -14.04 8.29 -2.50
N GLY A 70 -13.23 9.15 -3.14
CA GLY A 70 -13.03 9.13 -4.59
C GLY A 70 -12.30 7.91 -5.15
N ARG A 71 -11.75 7.03 -4.27
CA ARG A 71 -10.94 5.87 -4.67
C ARG A 71 -11.67 4.52 -4.51
N VAL A 72 -12.98 4.53 -4.28
CA VAL A 72 -13.80 3.30 -4.16
C VAL A 72 -13.60 2.36 -5.35
N GLY A 73 -13.50 2.91 -6.56
CA GLY A 73 -13.29 2.14 -7.79
C GLY A 73 -11.97 1.35 -7.85
N GLU A 74 -10.95 1.75 -7.08
CA GLU A 74 -9.68 1.04 -6.98
C GLU A 74 -9.76 -0.20 -6.08
N THR A 75 -10.79 -0.29 -5.21
CA THR A 75 -10.95 -1.35 -4.21
C THR A 75 -11.77 -2.52 -4.75
N TYR A 76 -11.73 -3.64 -4.04
CA TYR A 76 -12.62 -4.78 -4.30
C TYR A 76 -13.98 -4.68 -3.58
N GLY A 77 -14.33 -3.51 -3.01
CA GLY A 77 -15.63 -3.23 -2.42
C GLY A 77 -15.65 -3.12 -0.91
N GLU A 78 -16.84 -3.30 -0.32
CA GLU A 78 -17.11 -3.02 1.10
C GLU A 78 -17.10 -4.25 2.01
N ASP A 79 -17.03 -5.45 1.44
CA ASP A 79 -17.01 -6.71 2.20
C ASP A 79 -15.56 -7.16 2.47
N PRO A 80 -15.09 -7.19 3.73
CA PRO A 80 -13.71 -7.53 4.04
C PRO A 80 -13.32 -8.96 3.65
N TYR A 81 -14.28 -9.88 3.61
CA TYR A 81 -14.01 -11.25 3.18
C TYR A 81 -13.75 -11.32 1.67
N LEU A 82 -14.61 -10.69 0.86
CA LEU A 82 -14.41 -10.61 -0.59
C LEU A 82 -13.11 -9.89 -0.94
N VAL A 83 -12.83 -8.74 -0.29
CA VAL A 83 -11.58 -8.00 -0.47
C VAL A 83 -10.37 -8.89 -0.14
N SER A 84 -10.46 -9.70 0.93
CA SER A 84 -9.39 -10.65 1.31
C SER A 84 -9.15 -11.71 0.23
N LEU A 85 -10.22 -12.30 -0.33
CA LEU A 85 -10.10 -13.30 -1.39
C LEU A 85 -9.49 -12.72 -2.66
N MET A 86 -9.96 -11.55 -3.09
CA MET A 86 -9.48 -10.86 -4.28
C MET A 86 -8.04 -10.37 -4.11
N GLY A 87 -7.70 -9.80 -2.96
CA GLY A 87 -6.35 -9.35 -2.63
C GLY A 87 -5.34 -10.50 -2.64
N ARG A 88 -5.69 -11.65 -2.03
CA ARG A 88 -4.89 -12.87 -2.07
C ARG A 88 -4.66 -13.35 -3.50
N ALA A 89 -5.70 -13.38 -4.32
CA ALA A 89 -5.62 -13.79 -5.72
C ALA A 89 -4.71 -12.83 -6.53
N ALA A 90 -4.82 -11.53 -6.30
CA ALA A 90 -3.97 -10.54 -6.95
C ALA A 90 -2.49 -10.71 -6.59
N VAL A 91 -2.16 -10.87 -5.30
CA VAL A 91 -0.77 -11.09 -4.84
C VAL A 91 -0.18 -12.31 -5.52
N LYS A 92 -0.88 -13.44 -5.51
CA LYS A 92 -0.42 -14.67 -6.18
C LYS A 92 -0.30 -14.50 -7.69
N GLY A 93 -1.20 -13.77 -8.31
CA GLY A 93 -1.12 -13.44 -9.73
C GLY A 93 0.14 -12.62 -10.06
N PHE A 94 0.43 -11.57 -9.28
CA PHE A 94 1.59 -10.69 -9.51
C PHE A 94 2.92 -11.36 -9.19
N GLN A 95 3.01 -12.14 -8.10
CA GLN A 95 4.28 -12.66 -7.59
C GLN A 95 4.52 -14.14 -7.90
N GLY A 96 3.47 -14.95 -7.98
CA GLY A 96 3.53 -16.41 -8.07
C GLY A 96 2.86 -17.10 -6.89
N ASP A 97 2.73 -18.41 -6.97
CA ASP A 97 2.01 -19.21 -5.97
C ASP A 97 2.85 -19.52 -4.73
N GLU A 98 4.17 -19.62 -4.88
CA GLU A 98 5.12 -19.98 -3.82
C GLU A 98 6.18 -18.88 -3.57
N GLY A 99 5.83 -17.62 -3.85
CA GLY A 99 6.70 -16.46 -3.75
C GLY A 99 7.02 -15.83 -5.11
N LEU A 100 8.05 -14.97 -5.17
CA LEU A 100 8.36 -14.23 -6.39
C LEU A 100 8.99 -15.13 -7.47
N GLU A 101 8.22 -15.43 -8.52
CA GLU A 101 8.68 -16.14 -9.69
C GLU A 101 9.48 -15.22 -10.64
N LYS A 102 10.44 -15.81 -11.38
CA LYS A 102 11.43 -15.08 -12.19
C LYS A 102 10.85 -14.06 -13.17
N ASP A 103 9.71 -14.36 -13.79
CA ASP A 103 9.09 -13.53 -14.83
C ASP A 103 7.87 -12.76 -14.32
N LEU A 104 7.76 -12.61 -13.01
CA LEU A 104 6.70 -11.89 -12.33
C LEU A 104 7.24 -10.67 -11.57
N VAL A 105 6.37 -9.92 -10.91
CA VAL A 105 6.70 -8.65 -10.26
C VAL A 105 6.34 -8.68 -8.79
N LEU A 106 6.97 -7.84 -7.98
CA LEU A 106 6.56 -7.59 -6.61
C LEU A 106 5.16 -6.96 -6.58
N ALA A 107 4.31 -7.44 -5.69
CA ALA A 107 3.03 -6.84 -5.34
C ALA A 107 3.19 -5.89 -4.14
N CYS A 108 2.26 -4.95 -4.00
CA CYS A 108 2.20 -4.02 -2.90
C CYS A 108 0.79 -3.97 -2.32
N ALA A 109 0.60 -4.49 -1.11
CA ALA A 109 -0.69 -4.35 -0.43
C ALA A 109 -0.86 -2.91 0.05
N LYS A 110 -1.92 -2.22 -0.40
CA LYS A 110 -2.14 -0.80 -0.13
C LYS A 110 -3.59 -0.47 0.13
N HIS A 111 -3.91 0.63 0.82
CA HIS A 111 -3.05 1.47 1.64
C HIS A 111 -3.29 1.15 3.11
N PHE A 112 -2.25 0.90 3.87
CA PHE A 112 -2.38 0.49 5.26
C PHE A 112 -2.37 1.73 6.18
N VAL A 113 -3.50 2.18 6.81
CA VAL A 113 -4.80 1.53 6.90
C VAL A 113 -5.91 2.56 7.16
N GLY A 114 -7.11 2.22 6.74
CA GLY A 114 -8.34 2.96 7.10
C GLY A 114 -8.63 4.20 6.26
N GLY A 115 -7.82 4.49 5.24
CA GLY A 115 -7.99 5.65 4.35
C GLY A 115 -9.30 5.68 3.57
N SER A 116 -9.99 4.55 3.49
CA SER A 116 -11.29 4.39 2.82
C SER A 116 -12.51 4.77 3.66
N GLN A 117 -12.30 5.23 4.92
CA GLN A 117 -13.35 5.78 5.79
C GLN A 117 -12.95 7.17 6.31
N PRO A 118 -12.53 8.10 5.43
CA PRO A 118 -12.04 9.41 5.87
C PRO A 118 -13.19 10.34 6.25
N VAL A 119 -12.91 11.28 7.13
CA VAL A 119 -13.86 12.33 7.47
C VAL A 119 -14.32 13.06 6.19
N ASN A 120 -15.65 13.18 6.02
CA ASN A 120 -16.30 13.80 4.85
C ASN A 120 -15.99 13.16 3.48
N GLY A 121 -15.43 11.95 3.44
CA GLY A 121 -15.03 11.29 2.20
C GLY A 121 -13.77 11.88 1.54
N THR A 122 -13.06 12.78 2.21
CA THR A 122 -11.88 13.47 1.66
C THR A 122 -10.65 12.56 1.79
N ASN A 123 -10.02 12.20 0.68
CA ASN A 123 -8.80 11.38 0.70
C ASN A 123 -7.69 12.05 1.52
N GLY A 124 -7.05 11.29 2.41
CA GLY A 124 -6.02 11.79 3.33
C GLY A 124 -6.56 12.50 4.58
N ALA A 125 -7.87 12.72 4.69
CA ALA A 125 -8.44 13.27 5.92
C ALA A 125 -8.32 12.28 7.10
N PRO A 126 -8.33 12.77 8.34
CA PRO A 126 -8.32 11.92 9.53
C PRO A 126 -9.40 10.86 9.51
N THR A 127 -9.12 9.71 10.11
CA THR A 127 -10.05 8.60 10.22
C THR A 127 -10.30 8.26 11.68
N ASP A 128 -11.57 8.36 12.10
CA ASP A 128 -12.01 7.96 13.43
C ASP A 128 -12.49 6.50 13.38
N ILE A 129 -11.58 5.59 13.71
CA ILE A 129 -11.81 4.13 13.68
C ILE A 129 -11.23 3.52 14.95
N SER A 130 -12.05 2.85 15.75
CA SER A 130 -11.57 2.11 16.91
C SER A 130 -10.64 0.96 16.52
N GLU A 131 -9.70 0.57 17.40
CA GLU A 131 -8.85 -0.61 17.20
C GLU A 131 -9.68 -1.87 16.92
N ARG A 132 -10.82 -2.04 17.60
CA ARG A 132 -11.72 -3.16 17.33
C ARG A 132 -12.17 -3.20 15.88
N THR A 133 -12.59 -2.07 15.33
CA THR A 133 -13.03 -1.98 13.93
C THR A 133 -11.87 -2.19 12.96
N LEU A 134 -10.67 -1.69 13.28
CA LEU A 134 -9.46 -1.98 12.50
C LEU A 134 -9.23 -3.49 12.41
N ARG A 135 -9.30 -4.21 13.55
CA ARG A 135 -9.06 -5.66 13.62
C ARG A 135 -10.14 -6.50 12.94
N GLU A 136 -11.40 -6.09 13.05
CA GLU A 136 -12.52 -6.85 12.49
C GLU A 136 -12.76 -6.59 11.00
N VAL A 137 -12.44 -5.40 10.50
CA VAL A 137 -12.81 -4.96 9.15
C VAL A 137 -11.59 -4.67 8.27
N PHE A 138 -10.64 -3.88 8.76
CA PHE A 138 -9.59 -3.32 7.90
C PHE A 138 -8.31 -4.17 7.83
N PHE A 139 -7.93 -4.87 8.92
CA PHE A 139 -6.72 -5.71 8.91
C PHE A 139 -6.87 -7.04 8.15
N PRO A 140 -8.05 -7.72 8.12
CA PRO A 140 -8.15 -9.03 7.49
C PRO A 140 -7.69 -9.09 6.03
N PRO A 141 -8.01 -8.13 5.13
CA PRO A 141 -7.50 -8.15 3.76
C PRO A 141 -5.97 -8.07 3.66
N PHE A 142 -5.35 -7.27 4.51
CA PHE A 142 -3.89 -7.15 4.55
C PHE A 142 -3.24 -8.42 5.09
N ARG A 143 -3.83 -9.03 6.13
CA ARG A 143 -3.41 -10.35 6.62
C ARG A 143 -3.47 -11.40 5.51
N ALA A 144 -4.55 -11.43 4.72
CA ALA A 144 -4.70 -12.34 3.60
C ALA A 144 -3.62 -12.13 2.53
N CYS A 145 -3.16 -10.89 2.31
CA CYS A 145 -2.04 -10.58 1.43
C CYS A 145 -0.70 -11.07 2.02
N VAL A 146 -0.48 -10.93 3.33
CA VAL A 146 0.72 -11.47 4.01
C VAL A 146 0.74 -12.99 3.89
N ASP A 147 -0.37 -13.65 4.18
CA ASP A 147 -0.51 -15.12 4.05
C ASP A 147 -0.33 -15.61 2.59
N ALA A 148 -0.52 -14.72 1.61
CA ALA A 148 -0.24 -14.98 0.20
C ALA A 148 1.21 -14.66 -0.20
N GLY A 149 2.04 -14.17 0.73
CA GLY A 149 3.45 -13.89 0.52
C GLY A 149 3.76 -12.54 -0.10
N VAL A 150 2.90 -11.53 0.08
CA VAL A 150 3.17 -10.16 -0.41
C VAL A 150 4.51 -9.65 0.11
N GLN A 151 5.29 -8.99 -0.76
CA GLN A 151 6.65 -8.55 -0.43
C GLN A 151 6.73 -7.06 -0.05
N THR A 152 5.69 -6.28 -0.31
CA THR A 152 5.70 -4.85 0.00
C THR A 152 4.35 -4.36 0.53
N PHE A 153 4.41 -3.37 1.42
CA PHE A 153 3.26 -2.63 1.94
C PHE A 153 3.41 -1.15 1.63
N MET A 154 2.31 -0.47 1.32
CA MET A 154 2.26 0.99 1.25
C MET A 154 1.34 1.52 2.33
N MET A 155 1.83 2.53 3.08
CA MET A 155 1.03 3.17 4.14
C MET A 155 -0.07 4.05 3.56
N ALA A 156 -1.09 4.32 4.34
CA ALA A 156 -2.23 5.15 3.93
C ALA A 156 -2.00 6.63 4.26
N HIS A 157 -2.61 7.53 3.46
CA HIS A 157 -2.48 8.99 3.56
C HIS A 157 -3.03 9.62 4.85
N ASN A 158 -3.91 8.91 5.56
CA ASN A 158 -4.70 9.43 6.68
C ASN A 158 -3.98 9.31 8.03
N GLU A 159 -4.66 9.84 9.04
CA GLU A 159 -4.35 9.64 10.45
C GLU A 159 -5.31 8.62 11.07
N ILE A 160 -4.80 7.84 12.03
CA ILE A 160 -5.60 7.04 12.94
C ILE A 160 -5.45 7.63 14.35
N GLU A 161 -6.56 8.06 14.94
CA GLU A 161 -6.58 8.69 16.28
C GLU A 161 -5.58 9.86 16.41
N GLY A 162 -5.44 10.67 15.34
CA GLY A 162 -4.55 11.82 15.30
C GLY A 162 -3.07 11.51 15.08
N ILE A 163 -2.71 10.26 14.80
CA ILE A 163 -1.35 9.86 14.43
C ILE A 163 -1.31 9.52 12.93
N PRO A 164 -0.53 10.25 12.11
CA PRO A 164 -0.36 9.91 10.70
C PRO A 164 0.11 8.47 10.52
N CYS A 165 -0.46 7.73 9.59
CA CYS A 165 -0.07 6.34 9.37
C CYS A 165 1.43 6.18 9.10
N HIS A 166 2.07 7.19 8.49
CA HIS A 166 3.49 7.22 8.16
C HIS A 166 4.43 7.41 9.36
N THR A 167 3.91 7.79 10.53
CA THR A 167 4.67 7.90 11.78
C THR A 167 4.12 7.01 12.90
N ASN A 168 3.18 6.13 12.56
CA ASN A 168 2.53 5.28 13.53
C ASN A 168 3.31 3.97 13.74
N ALA A 169 4.21 3.97 14.72
CA ALA A 169 5.04 2.80 15.05
C ALA A 169 4.19 1.58 15.46
N TRP A 170 3.04 1.77 16.12
CA TRP A 170 2.15 0.67 16.45
C TRP A 170 1.65 -0.05 15.19
N LEU A 171 1.24 0.69 14.15
CA LEU A 171 0.81 0.09 12.89
C LEU A 171 1.95 -0.67 12.21
N MET A 172 3.13 -0.06 12.09
CA MET A 172 4.24 -0.66 11.32
C MET A 172 4.95 -1.78 12.10
N GLN A 173 5.33 -1.52 13.36
CA GLN A 173 6.14 -2.47 14.12
C GLN A 173 5.32 -3.52 14.84
N ASP A 174 4.21 -3.13 15.52
CA ASP A 174 3.45 -4.10 16.30
C ASP A 174 2.46 -4.87 15.43
N ILE A 175 1.69 -4.18 14.56
CA ILE A 175 0.70 -4.85 13.73
C ILE A 175 1.34 -5.51 12.51
N ILE A 176 1.99 -4.75 11.62
CA ILE A 176 2.53 -5.32 10.37
C ILE A 176 3.66 -6.30 10.66
N ARG A 177 4.70 -5.89 11.41
CA ARG A 177 5.88 -6.71 11.62
C ARG A 177 5.63 -7.88 12.58
N LYS A 178 5.18 -7.59 13.81
CA LYS A 178 5.07 -8.62 14.86
C LYS A 178 3.81 -9.46 14.72
N GLU A 179 2.62 -8.83 14.64
CA GLU A 179 1.36 -9.56 14.66
C GLU A 179 1.05 -10.24 13.32
N MET A 180 1.26 -9.55 12.19
CA MET A 180 1.06 -10.15 10.86
C MET A 180 2.26 -10.97 10.39
N GLY A 181 3.44 -10.81 11.00
CA GLY A 181 4.65 -11.55 10.63
C GLY A 181 5.23 -11.15 9.28
N PHE A 182 4.99 -9.92 8.84
CA PHE A 182 5.48 -9.42 7.56
C PHE A 182 6.97 -9.08 7.63
N ASP A 183 7.76 -9.61 6.71
CA ASP A 183 9.22 -9.46 6.63
C ASP A 183 9.72 -8.73 5.38
N GLY A 184 8.82 -8.32 4.47
CA GLY A 184 9.13 -7.49 3.31
C GLY A 184 9.44 -6.03 3.68
N PHE A 185 9.34 -5.08 2.75
CA PHE A 185 9.58 -3.66 3.06
C PHE A 185 8.29 -2.81 3.01
N ILE A 186 8.27 -1.76 3.82
CA ILE A 186 7.17 -0.79 3.93
C ILE A 186 7.60 0.49 3.21
N VAL A 187 6.80 0.92 2.23
CA VAL A 187 7.01 2.15 1.47
C VAL A 187 5.99 3.21 1.85
N SER A 188 6.40 4.48 1.83
CA SER A 188 5.47 5.59 1.95
C SER A 188 4.58 5.70 0.71
N ASP A 189 3.46 6.40 0.81
CA ASP A 189 2.78 6.91 -0.37
C ASP A 189 3.44 8.22 -0.85
N TRP A 190 2.92 8.81 -1.91
CA TRP A 190 3.49 9.95 -2.63
C TRP A 190 3.61 11.19 -1.74
N MET A 191 4.84 11.59 -1.43
CA MET A 191 5.19 12.72 -0.55
C MET A 191 4.62 12.67 0.88
N ASP A 192 4.12 11.54 1.33
CA ASP A 192 3.40 11.46 2.61
C ASP A 192 4.33 11.58 3.82
N MET A 193 5.63 11.35 3.66
CA MET A 193 6.57 11.68 4.74
C MET A 193 6.68 13.19 4.93
N GLU A 194 6.67 13.98 3.85
CA GLU A 194 6.63 15.45 3.91
C GLU A 194 5.27 15.94 4.45
N HIS A 195 4.20 15.25 4.12
CA HIS A 195 2.84 15.58 4.59
C HIS A 195 2.66 15.45 6.11
N VAL A 196 3.52 14.70 6.80
CA VAL A 196 3.58 14.72 8.28
C VAL A 196 3.84 16.14 8.81
N TYR A 197 4.63 16.93 8.08
CA TYR A 197 4.91 18.35 8.41
C TYR A 197 3.86 19.30 7.82
N ASP A 198 3.63 19.28 6.50
CA ASP A 198 2.90 20.35 5.81
C ASP A 198 1.38 20.16 5.78
N LEU A 199 0.89 18.92 5.91
CA LEU A 199 -0.54 18.56 5.93
C LEU A 199 -1.02 18.22 7.35
N HIS A 200 -0.44 17.18 7.96
CA HIS A 200 -0.84 16.69 9.29
C HIS A 200 -0.40 17.58 10.43
N ARG A 201 0.64 18.40 10.24
CA ARG A 201 1.16 19.34 11.23
C ARG A 201 1.63 18.69 12.54
N THR A 202 2.11 17.45 12.47
CA THR A 202 2.59 16.70 13.64
C THR A 202 4.11 16.70 13.77
N ALA A 203 4.85 17.18 12.75
CA ALA A 203 6.29 17.40 12.77
C ALA A 203 6.62 18.90 12.78
N VAL A 204 7.80 19.27 13.29
CA VAL A 204 8.26 20.67 13.35
C VAL A 204 9.01 21.13 12.09
N SER A 205 9.48 20.19 11.27
CA SER A 205 10.10 20.41 9.97
C SER A 205 9.97 19.18 9.09
N VAL A 206 10.36 19.27 7.82
CA VAL A 206 10.40 18.12 6.90
C VAL A 206 11.44 17.10 7.34
N GLU A 207 12.60 17.53 7.83
CA GLU A 207 13.65 16.65 8.35
C GLU A 207 13.16 15.86 9.58
N ASP A 208 12.43 16.53 10.48
CA ASP A 208 11.79 15.89 11.64
C ASP A 208 10.73 14.86 11.19
N ALA A 209 9.95 15.20 10.17
CA ALA A 209 8.98 14.27 9.57
C ALA A 209 9.65 13.00 9.01
N TYR A 210 10.78 13.14 8.33
CA TYR A 210 11.57 12.00 7.86
C TYR A 210 12.11 11.16 9.02
N ALA A 211 12.66 11.79 10.07
CA ALA A 211 13.14 11.10 11.25
C ALA A 211 12.02 10.30 11.93
N GLN A 212 10.87 10.94 12.19
CA GLN A 212 9.71 10.27 12.79
C GLN A 212 9.26 9.07 11.98
N SER A 213 9.18 9.18 10.64
CA SER A 213 8.72 8.11 9.77
C SER A 213 9.69 6.93 9.76
N VAL A 214 10.99 7.17 9.62
CA VAL A 214 12.02 6.11 9.63
C VAL A 214 12.07 5.41 10.99
N LEU A 215 12.07 6.16 12.09
CA LEU A 215 12.06 5.61 13.45
C LEU A 215 10.78 4.81 13.76
N ALA A 216 9.66 5.17 13.13
CA ALA A 216 8.42 4.41 13.25
C ALA A 216 8.46 3.07 12.49
N GLY A 217 9.38 2.88 11.54
CA GLY A 217 9.55 1.61 10.82
C GLY A 217 9.35 1.69 9.31
N MET A 218 9.37 2.89 8.73
CA MET A 218 9.32 3.09 7.27
C MET A 218 10.66 2.71 6.64
N ASP A 219 10.65 1.82 5.66
CA ASP A 219 11.87 1.33 4.99
C ASP A 219 12.22 2.15 3.73
N MET A 220 11.23 2.69 3.05
CA MET A 220 11.43 3.37 1.77
C MET A 220 10.55 4.62 1.65
N HIS A 221 11.16 5.72 1.23
CA HIS A 221 10.45 6.92 0.82
C HIS A 221 10.13 6.86 -0.68
N MET A 222 8.85 7.02 -1.03
CA MET A 222 8.43 6.88 -2.43
C MET A 222 8.90 8.05 -3.30
N HIS A 223 8.80 9.29 -2.82
CA HIS A 223 9.10 10.47 -3.61
C HIS A 223 9.47 11.67 -2.74
N GLY A 224 10.58 12.32 -3.10
CA GLY A 224 11.05 13.55 -2.47
C GLY A 224 12.58 13.70 -2.57
N PRO A 225 13.08 14.67 -3.34
CA PRO A 225 14.53 14.84 -3.55
C PRO A 225 15.27 15.28 -2.26
N GLY A 226 14.54 15.78 -1.26
CA GLY A 226 15.08 16.19 0.03
C GLY A 226 15.41 15.06 1.00
N PHE A 227 14.88 13.85 0.78
CA PHE A 227 15.01 12.74 1.74
C PHE A 227 16.45 12.30 1.95
N VAL A 228 17.20 11.97 0.89
CA VAL A 228 18.56 11.45 1.03
C VAL A 228 19.50 12.44 1.72
N PRO A 229 19.57 13.73 1.32
CA PRO A 229 20.40 14.71 2.05
C PRO A 229 20.02 14.87 3.52
N ALA A 230 18.73 14.89 3.82
CA ALA A 230 18.26 15.00 5.21
C ALA A 230 18.65 13.77 6.03
N MET A 231 18.43 12.55 5.49
CA MET A 231 18.78 11.31 6.18
C MET A 231 20.28 11.19 6.45
N LEU A 232 21.15 11.57 5.51
CA LEU A 232 22.60 11.58 5.74
C LEU A 232 22.96 12.43 6.96
N LYS A 233 22.37 13.63 7.07
CA LYS A 233 22.59 14.51 8.21
C LYS A 233 22.04 13.92 9.52
N LEU A 234 20.81 13.36 9.48
CA LEU A 234 20.18 12.76 10.68
C LEU A 234 20.96 11.55 11.22
N VAL A 235 21.59 10.79 10.33
CA VAL A 235 22.50 9.69 10.73
C VAL A 235 23.81 10.24 11.30
N GLU A 236 24.41 11.27 10.67
CA GLU A 236 25.65 11.90 11.14
C GLU A 236 25.53 12.52 12.54
N ASP A 237 24.37 13.11 12.85
CA ASP A 237 24.10 13.73 14.16
C ASP A 237 23.53 12.77 15.21
N GLY A 238 23.26 11.51 14.82
CA GLY A 238 22.78 10.47 15.71
C GLY A 238 21.29 10.55 16.06
N THR A 239 20.50 11.27 15.28
CA THR A 239 19.03 11.33 15.44
C THR A 239 18.36 10.05 14.95
N VAL A 240 18.92 9.42 13.92
CA VAL A 240 18.44 8.17 13.30
C VAL A 240 19.55 7.15 13.24
#